data_bc8b6933fe381fba5f1394fb3240f069
#
_entry.id   bc8b6933fe381fba5f1394fb3240f069
#
_cell.length_a   1.000
_cell.length_b   1.000
_cell.length_c   1.000
_cell.angle_alpha   90.00
_cell.angle_beta   90.00
_cell.angle_gamma   90.00
#
_symmetry.space_group_name_H-M   'P 1'
#
loop_
_entity.id
_entity.type
_entity.pdbx_description
1 polymer ?
#
loop_
_entity_poly.entity_id
_entity_poly.type
_entity_poly.pdbx_seq_one_letter_code
_entity_poly.pdbx_strand_id
1 'polypeptide(L)'
;KLPEHPEAPMMACVDTDKRAACAANHSATHLLDSALREVLGEHVEQKGSLVTPDSLRFDFSHFQKVTDEEIRKVEHIVNAKIRANIPLKEYRNIPIEEAKELGAIALFGEKYGDRVRVIQFGSSIEFCGGTHVAATGNIGMVKIISESSVAAGVRRIEAYTGARVEEMLDTIQDTLNDLKALFNNTPDLGIAIRKYIDENAGLKKQVEDFMKEKEAALKERLLKNIQEVNGVKVIKLCAPLPAEVVKNIAFQLRGEITENLFFVAGSTDNGKPMLTVMLSDNLVATGLKAGNLVKEAAKLIQGGGGGQPFFA
;
A
#
# COMPACT_ATOMS: atom_id res chain seq x y z
N LYS A 1 37.62 -10.22 -8.44
CA LYS A 1 38.87 -10.33 -9.25
C LYS A 1 39.69 -11.47 -8.67
N LEU A 2 40.24 -12.34 -9.50
CA LEU A 2 41.25 -13.31 -9.06
C LEU A 2 42.50 -12.52 -8.66
N PRO A 3 43.21 -12.94 -7.58
CA PRO A 3 44.48 -12.32 -7.21
C PRO A 3 45.53 -12.52 -8.31
N GLU A 4 46.52 -11.63 -8.39
CA GLU A 4 47.58 -11.69 -9.40
C GLU A 4 48.47 -12.95 -9.25
N HIS A 5 48.54 -13.48 -8.02
CA HIS A 5 49.29 -14.70 -7.69
C HIS A 5 48.38 -15.69 -6.95
N PRO A 6 47.53 -16.45 -7.65
CA PRO A 6 46.57 -17.39 -7.04
C PRO A 6 47.22 -18.56 -6.27
N GLU A 7 48.48 -18.87 -6.54
CA GLU A 7 49.30 -19.88 -5.86
C GLU A 7 49.93 -19.41 -4.56
N ALA A 8 49.88 -18.09 -4.27
CA ALA A 8 50.46 -17.55 -3.04
C ALA A 8 49.54 -17.90 -1.83
N PRO A 9 50.13 -18.10 -0.64
CA PRO A 9 49.33 -18.23 0.59
C PRO A 9 48.40 -17.06 0.80
N MET A 10 47.11 -17.31 0.95
CA MET A 10 46.09 -16.29 1.21
C MET A 10 45.49 -16.45 2.61
N MET A 11 45.27 -15.33 3.28
CA MET A 11 44.53 -15.33 4.54
C MET A 11 43.06 -15.17 4.24
N ALA A 12 42.22 -16.15 4.61
CA ALA A 12 40.79 -16.04 4.56
C ALA A 12 40.27 -15.39 5.84
N CYS A 13 39.66 -14.19 5.73
CA CYS A 13 39.02 -13.51 6.83
C CYS A 13 37.50 -13.65 6.71
N VAL A 14 36.88 -14.17 7.75
CA VAL A 14 35.40 -14.24 7.84
C VAL A 14 34.90 -12.99 8.50
N ASP A 15 33.91 -12.35 7.89
CA ASP A 15 33.12 -11.28 8.52
C ASP A 15 32.32 -11.88 9.67
N THR A 16 32.76 -11.61 10.90
CA THR A 16 32.19 -12.21 12.11
C THR A 16 30.76 -11.79 12.37
N ASP A 17 30.42 -10.53 12.04
CA ASP A 17 29.10 -9.97 12.30
C ASP A 17 28.07 -10.57 11.33
N LYS A 18 28.41 -10.63 10.04
CA LYS A 18 27.58 -11.32 9.05
C LYS A 18 27.40 -12.79 9.37
N ARG A 19 28.47 -13.45 9.82
CA ARG A 19 28.39 -14.86 10.24
C ARG A 19 27.46 -15.05 11.43
N ALA A 20 27.55 -14.17 12.44
CA ALA A 20 26.68 -14.20 13.62
C ALA A 20 25.22 -13.97 13.23
N ALA A 21 24.94 -12.99 12.38
CA ALA A 21 23.59 -12.72 11.87
C ALA A 21 23.02 -13.90 11.08
N CYS A 22 23.82 -14.51 10.18
CA CYS A 22 23.42 -15.75 9.48
C CYS A 22 23.14 -16.89 10.46
N ALA A 23 23.96 -17.08 11.49
CA ALA A 23 23.76 -18.13 12.49
C ALA A 23 22.46 -17.90 13.29
N ALA A 24 22.15 -16.66 13.64
CA ALA A 24 20.90 -16.25 14.29
C ALA A 24 19.69 -16.55 13.40
N ASN A 25 19.70 -16.08 12.15
CA ASN A 25 18.65 -16.33 11.18
C ASN A 25 18.45 -17.83 10.90
N HIS A 26 19.55 -18.61 10.81
CA HIS A 26 19.47 -20.04 10.57
C HIS A 26 18.88 -20.79 11.79
N SER A 27 19.32 -20.46 12.98
CA SER A 27 18.75 -21.06 14.20
C SER A 27 17.28 -20.66 14.40
N ALA A 28 16.91 -19.41 14.05
CA ALA A 28 15.52 -18.98 14.04
C ALA A 28 14.67 -19.78 13.05
N THR A 29 15.23 -20.16 11.88
CA THR A 29 14.54 -21.00 10.88
C THR A 29 14.15 -22.36 11.47
N HIS A 30 15.04 -23.01 12.21
CA HIS A 30 14.73 -24.26 12.90
C HIS A 30 13.64 -24.10 13.98
N LEU A 31 13.70 -23.04 14.78
CA LEU A 31 12.65 -22.75 15.76
C LEU A 31 11.31 -22.45 15.09
N LEU A 32 11.35 -21.77 13.92
CA LEU A 32 10.18 -21.43 13.13
C LEU A 32 9.50 -22.67 12.56
N ASP A 33 10.28 -23.61 11.96
CA ASP A 33 9.73 -24.88 11.48
C ASP A 33 9.04 -25.65 12.57
N SER A 34 9.72 -25.83 13.71
CA SER A 34 9.14 -26.47 14.89
C SER A 34 7.84 -25.81 15.37
N ALA A 35 7.79 -24.47 15.38
CA ALA A 35 6.61 -23.73 15.82
C ALA A 35 5.45 -23.80 14.81
N LEU A 36 5.76 -23.77 13.51
CA LEU A 36 4.77 -23.94 12.45
C LEU A 36 4.12 -25.34 12.50
N ARG A 37 4.91 -26.37 12.72
CA ARG A 37 4.39 -27.74 12.91
C ARG A 37 3.50 -27.84 14.15
N GLU A 38 3.87 -27.18 15.24
CA GLU A 38 3.09 -27.13 16.48
C GLU A 38 1.73 -26.43 16.29
N VAL A 39 1.68 -25.36 15.51
CA VAL A 39 0.48 -24.53 15.32
C VAL A 39 -0.40 -25.03 14.18
N LEU A 40 0.20 -25.39 13.03
CA LEU A 40 -0.51 -25.73 11.80
C LEU A 40 -0.68 -27.25 11.61
N GLY A 41 0.18 -28.03 12.25
CA GLY A 41 0.13 -29.50 12.18
C GLY A 41 1.37 -30.12 11.53
N GLU A 42 1.49 -31.46 11.68
CA GLU A 42 2.66 -32.23 11.25
C GLU A 42 2.86 -32.30 9.71
N HIS A 43 1.86 -31.90 8.92
CA HIS A 43 1.96 -31.81 7.47
C HIS A 43 2.88 -30.68 6.98
N VAL A 44 3.27 -29.78 7.86
CA VAL A 44 4.24 -28.73 7.57
C VAL A 44 5.60 -29.37 7.29
N GLU A 45 6.10 -29.19 6.08
CA GLU A 45 7.43 -29.66 5.65
C GLU A 45 8.13 -28.53 4.94
N GLN A 46 9.43 -28.36 5.16
CA GLN A 46 10.23 -27.39 4.45
C GLN A 46 10.26 -27.74 2.94
N LYS A 47 9.91 -26.77 2.10
CA LYS A 47 10.02 -26.86 0.63
C LYS A 47 11.16 -25.99 0.06
N GLY A 48 11.66 -25.05 0.84
CA GLY A 48 12.78 -24.20 0.53
C GLY A 48 13.14 -23.31 1.70
N SER A 49 14.37 -22.82 1.72
CA SER A 49 14.84 -21.89 2.75
C SER A 49 15.96 -21.02 2.17
N LEU A 50 16.03 -19.79 2.65
CA LEU A 50 17.12 -18.87 2.36
C LEU A 50 17.47 -18.12 3.64
N VAL A 51 18.74 -18.17 4.00
CA VAL A 51 19.30 -17.48 5.16
C VAL A 51 20.35 -16.51 4.69
N THR A 52 20.18 -15.24 5.02
CA THR A 52 21.12 -14.14 4.77
C THR A 52 21.47 -13.47 6.09
N PRO A 53 22.45 -12.54 6.13
CA PRO A 53 22.67 -11.72 7.33
C PRO A 53 21.44 -10.85 7.69
N ASP A 54 20.65 -10.43 6.69
CA ASP A 54 19.58 -9.46 6.86
C ASP A 54 18.24 -10.09 7.19
N SER A 55 18.01 -11.34 6.73
CA SER A 55 16.69 -11.98 6.85
C SER A 55 16.77 -13.50 6.72
N LEU A 56 15.71 -14.15 7.15
CA LEU A 56 15.40 -15.54 6.81
C LEU A 56 14.14 -15.61 5.95
N ARG A 57 14.08 -16.62 5.08
CA ARG A 57 12.91 -16.99 4.31
C ARG A 57 12.68 -18.49 4.46
N PHE A 58 11.45 -18.88 4.73
CA PHE A 58 11.05 -20.26 4.90
C PHE A 58 9.84 -20.59 4.06
N ASP A 59 9.98 -21.52 3.13
CA ASP A 59 8.92 -22.01 2.27
C ASP A 59 8.49 -23.40 2.75
N PHE A 60 7.19 -23.61 2.97
CA PHE A 60 6.66 -24.83 3.58
C PHE A 60 5.33 -25.27 2.98
N SER A 61 5.03 -26.57 3.13
CA SER A 61 3.75 -27.13 2.69
C SER A 61 2.61 -26.69 3.60
N HIS A 62 1.64 -25.97 3.03
CA HIS A 62 0.37 -25.65 3.68
C HIS A 62 -0.65 -25.18 2.64
N PHE A 63 -1.90 -25.65 2.75
CA PHE A 63 -2.92 -25.45 1.70
C PHE A 63 -3.71 -24.14 1.88
N GLN A 64 -3.72 -23.56 3.06
CA GLN A 64 -4.49 -22.37 3.36
C GLN A 64 -3.58 -21.18 3.67
N LYS A 65 -4.13 -19.97 3.61
CA LYS A 65 -3.44 -18.79 4.12
C LYS A 65 -3.28 -18.92 5.63
N VAL A 66 -2.08 -18.68 6.14
CA VAL A 66 -1.86 -18.61 7.59
C VAL A 66 -2.49 -17.32 8.10
N THR A 67 -3.33 -17.44 9.11
CA THR A 67 -4.04 -16.29 9.70
C THR A 67 -3.11 -15.44 10.56
N ASP A 68 -3.47 -14.17 10.76
CA ASP A 68 -2.70 -13.26 11.63
C ASP A 68 -2.63 -13.77 13.07
N GLU A 69 -3.62 -14.54 13.52
CA GLU A 69 -3.65 -15.17 14.85
C GLU A 69 -2.65 -16.32 14.94
N GLU A 70 -2.60 -17.17 13.92
CA GLU A 70 -1.62 -18.27 13.83
C GLU A 70 -0.20 -17.74 13.72
N ILE A 71 0.03 -16.69 12.90
CA ILE A 71 1.33 -16.01 12.80
C ILE A 71 1.78 -15.50 14.16
N ARG A 72 0.90 -14.80 14.91
CA ARG A 72 1.21 -14.31 16.25
C ARG A 72 1.52 -15.45 17.21
N LYS A 73 0.79 -16.56 17.12
CA LYS A 73 1.04 -17.75 17.96
C LYS A 73 2.40 -18.36 17.66
N VAL A 74 2.75 -18.51 16.38
CA VAL A 74 4.07 -18.98 15.94
C VAL A 74 5.18 -18.07 16.47
N GLU A 75 5.06 -16.74 16.26
CA GLU A 75 6.02 -15.76 16.80
C GLU A 75 6.18 -15.88 18.33
N HIS A 76 5.09 -16.03 19.06
CA HIS A 76 5.11 -16.19 20.52
C HIS A 76 5.88 -17.43 20.94
N ILE A 77 5.67 -18.56 20.28
CA ILE A 77 6.36 -19.82 20.57
C ILE A 77 7.86 -19.67 20.29
N VAL A 78 8.23 -19.15 19.12
CA VAL A 78 9.63 -18.93 18.74
C VAL A 78 10.32 -18.00 19.76
N ASN A 79 9.72 -16.86 20.04
CA ASN A 79 10.30 -15.89 20.99
C ASN A 79 10.31 -16.42 22.46
N ALA A 80 9.39 -17.30 22.82
CA ALA A 80 9.45 -17.98 24.12
C ALA A 80 10.66 -18.93 24.20
N LYS A 81 10.92 -19.71 23.15
CA LYS A 81 12.11 -20.58 23.05
C LYS A 81 13.42 -19.76 23.03
N ILE A 82 13.42 -18.56 22.43
CA ILE A 82 14.55 -17.62 22.47
C ILE A 82 14.79 -17.13 23.90
N ARG A 83 13.76 -16.65 24.59
CA ARG A 83 13.87 -16.19 25.99
C ARG A 83 14.27 -17.29 26.96
N ALA A 84 13.92 -18.53 26.67
CA ALA A 84 14.37 -19.69 27.46
C ALA A 84 15.86 -19.96 27.36
N ASN A 85 16.57 -19.30 26.44
CA ASN A 85 18.02 -19.41 26.21
C ASN A 85 18.50 -20.86 26.14
N ILE A 86 17.84 -21.67 25.33
CA ILE A 86 18.09 -23.10 25.20
C ILE A 86 19.50 -23.31 24.58
N PRO A 87 20.41 -24.06 25.22
CA PRO A 87 21.72 -24.31 24.68
C PRO A 87 21.65 -25.22 23.45
N LEU A 88 22.55 -24.98 22.50
CA LEU A 88 22.76 -25.86 21.36
C LEU A 88 23.28 -27.22 21.84
N LYS A 89 22.61 -28.29 21.41
CA LYS A 89 23.18 -29.63 21.41
C LYS A 89 23.50 -30.03 19.98
N GLU A 90 24.74 -30.38 19.75
CA GLU A 90 25.24 -30.74 18.46
C GLU A 90 25.80 -32.18 18.47
N TYR A 91 25.24 -33.00 17.58
CA TYR A 91 25.69 -34.38 17.38
C TYR A 91 26.41 -34.45 16.05
N ARG A 92 27.71 -34.64 16.11
CA ARG A 92 28.56 -34.67 14.90
C ARG A 92 28.86 -36.09 14.47
N ASN A 93 28.70 -36.35 13.18
CA ASN A 93 29.14 -37.59 12.56
C ASN A 93 28.54 -38.85 13.24
N ILE A 94 27.25 -38.79 13.59
CA ILE A 94 26.50 -39.94 14.13
C ILE A 94 25.86 -40.77 13.00
N PRO A 95 25.61 -42.07 13.20
CA PRO A 95 24.86 -42.87 12.25
C PRO A 95 23.50 -42.30 11.98
N ILE A 96 23.02 -42.37 10.74
CA ILE A 96 21.71 -41.82 10.36
C ILE A 96 20.54 -42.47 11.13
N GLU A 97 20.67 -43.75 11.47
CA GLU A 97 19.63 -44.44 12.27
C GLU A 97 19.59 -43.94 13.69
N GLU A 98 20.72 -43.67 14.33
CA GLU A 98 20.77 -43.02 15.66
C GLU A 98 20.14 -41.63 15.62
N ALA A 99 20.38 -40.85 14.56
CA ALA A 99 19.76 -39.52 14.38
C ALA A 99 18.24 -39.62 14.25
N LYS A 100 17.72 -40.64 13.57
CA LYS A 100 16.26 -40.88 13.47
C LYS A 100 15.66 -41.29 14.81
N GLU A 101 16.37 -42.12 15.61
CA GLU A 101 15.97 -42.51 16.96
C GLU A 101 15.87 -41.30 17.89
N LEU A 102 16.71 -40.26 17.70
CA LEU A 102 16.61 -38.98 18.38
C LEU A 102 15.37 -38.15 17.96
N GLY A 103 14.64 -38.59 16.93
CA GLY A 103 13.52 -37.85 16.38
C GLY A 103 13.93 -36.70 15.45
N ALA A 104 15.15 -36.73 14.90
CA ALA A 104 15.64 -35.69 14.03
C ALA A 104 14.92 -35.67 12.69
N ILE A 105 14.44 -34.50 12.29
CA ILE A 105 13.75 -34.28 11.02
C ILE A 105 14.78 -34.10 9.90
N ALA A 106 14.62 -34.89 8.83
CA ALA A 106 15.39 -34.76 7.61
C ALA A 106 14.67 -33.82 6.63
N LEU A 107 15.41 -32.97 5.93
CA LEU A 107 14.83 -32.13 4.88
C LEU A 107 14.36 -32.98 3.69
N PHE A 108 13.16 -32.69 3.20
CA PHE A 108 12.56 -33.41 2.09
C PHE A 108 13.41 -33.27 0.81
N GLY A 109 13.73 -34.40 0.18
CA GLY A 109 14.45 -34.45 -1.10
C GLY A 109 15.95 -34.38 -0.99
N GLU A 110 16.56 -34.22 0.18
CA GLU A 110 18.01 -34.31 0.38
C GLU A 110 18.48 -35.78 0.52
N LYS A 111 19.62 -36.07 -0.07
CA LYS A 111 20.28 -37.37 0.09
C LYS A 111 21.36 -37.24 1.16
N TYR A 112 21.17 -37.95 2.23
CA TYR A 112 22.14 -38.02 3.33
C TYR A 112 23.04 -39.25 3.16
N GLY A 113 24.27 -39.10 3.62
CA GLY A 113 25.18 -40.27 3.73
C GLY A 113 24.85 -41.11 4.98
N ASP A 114 25.63 -42.16 5.22
CA ASP A 114 25.46 -43.06 6.37
C ASP A 114 25.65 -42.34 7.72
N ARG A 115 26.33 -41.21 7.72
CA ARG A 115 26.61 -40.41 8.93
C ARG A 115 26.23 -38.96 8.70
N VAL A 116 25.58 -38.36 9.73
CA VAL A 116 24.96 -37.04 9.67
C VAL A 116 25.38 -36.15 10.83
N ARG A 117 25.10 -34.86 10.69
CA ARG A 117 25.15 -33.89 11.78
C ARG A 117 23.74 -33.53 12.17
N VAL A 118 23.43 -33.52 13.48
CA VAL A 118 22.14 -33.12 14.02
C VAL A 118 22.31 -31.93 14.93
N ILE A 119 21.40 -30.98 14.78
CA ILE A 119 21.28 -29.76 15.58
C ILE A 119 20.01 -29.86 16.40
N GLN A 120 20.13 -29.61 17.71
CA GLN A 120 18.99 -29.64 18.63
C GLN A 120 18.93 -28.39 19.49
N PHE A 121 17.74 -27.74 19.48
CA PHE A 121 17.33 -26.70 20.42
C PHE A 121 16.03 -27.13 21.11
N GLY A 122 16.13 -27.79 22.25
CA GLY A 122 14.98 -28.35 22.96
C GLY A 122 14.23 -29.38 22.13
N SER A 123 12.99 -29.08 21.74
CA SER A 123 12.14 -29.94 20.91
C SER A 123 12.42 -29.84 19.39
N SER A 124 13.16 -28.83 18.92
CA SER A 124 13.60 -28.73 17.53
C SER A 124 14.85 -29.57 17.33
N ILE A 125 14.76 -30.62 16.52
CA ILE A 125 15.85 -31.56 16.24
C ILE A 125 15.89 -31.82 14.74
N GLU A 126 16.97 -31.40 14.07
CA GLU A 126 17.04 -31.44 12.59
C GLU A 126 18.41 -31.85 12.07
N PHE A 127 18.43 -32.50 10.93
CA PHE A 127 19.66 -32.73 10.17
C PHE A 127 20.14 -31.43 9.59
N CYS A 128 21.31 -30.94 9.96
CA CYS A 128 21.79 -29.65 9.48
C CYS A 128 23.32 -29.54 9.45
N GLY A 129 23.84 -29.11 8.30
CA GLY A 129 25.26 -28.82 8.08
C GLY A 129 25.66 -27.37 8.34
N GLY A 130 24.71 -26.47 8.58
CA GLY A 130 24.94 -25.03 8.65
C GLY A 130 25.49 -24.51 9.98
N THR A 131 25.64 -23.19 10.06
CA THR A 131 26.13 -22.51 11.28
C THR A 131 24.95 -22.08 12.15
N HIS A 132 25.11 -22.27 13.48
CA HIS A 132 24.10 -21.97 14.46
C HIS A 132 24.66 -21.17 15.64
N VAL A 133 23.76 -20.53 16.38
CA VAL A 133 24.10 -19.86 17.64
C VAL A 133 24.41 -20.87 18.74
N ALA A 134 25.19 -20.48 19.74
CA ALA A 134 25.53 -21.35 20.88
C ALA A 134 24.33 -21.60 21.81
N ALA A 135 23.38 -20.68 21.88
CA ALA A 135 22.12 -20.80 22.59
C ALA A 135 21.07 -19.91 21.93
N THR A 136 19.77 -20.25 22.08
CA THR A 136 18.69 -19.54 21.42
C THR A 136 18.59 -18.07 21.82
N GLY A 137 19.04 -17.67 23.00
CA GLY A 137 19.11 -16.28 23.43
C GLY A 137 19.97 -15.38 22.54
N ASN A 138 20.99 -15.96 21.87
CA ASN A 138 21.85 -15.23 20.92
C ASN A 138 21.14 -14.87 19.61
N ILE A 139 19.91 -15.31 19.36
CA ILE A 139 19.09 -14.92 18.21
C ILE A 139 18.55 -13.50 18.39
N GLY A 140 18.32 -13.09 19.63
CA GLY A 140 17.61 -11.86 19.97
C GLY A 140 16.09 -12.03 19.86
N MET A 141 15.44 -11.20 19.09
CA MET A 141 14.00 -11.30 18.82
C MET A 141 13.76 -11.76 17.39
N VAL A 142 12.70 -12.53 17.16
CA VAL A 142 12.20 -12.87 15.82
C VAL A 142 10.92 -12.10 15.55
N LYS A 143 10.83 -11.50 14.36
CA LYS A 143 9.62 -10.88 13.83
C LYS A 143 9.30 -11.39 12.44
N ILE A 144 8.11 -11.97 12.26
CA ILE A 144 7.60 -12.35 10.95
C ILE A 144 7.15 -11.06 10.23
N ILE A 145 7.66 -10.85 9.02
CA ILE A 145 7.42 -9.64 8.22
C ILE A 145 6.35 -9.87 7.18
N SER A 146 6.36 -11.05 6.56
CA SER A 146 5.39 -11.38 5.52
C SER A 146 5.01 -12.85 5.55
N GLU A 147 3.80 -13.12 5.08
CA GLU A 147 3.28 -14.45 4.78
C GLU A 147 2.62 -14.39 3.40
N SER A 148 2.99 -15.29 2.48
CA SER A 148 2.50 -15.28 1.12
C SER A 148 2.41 -16.68 0.50
N SER A 149 1.66 -16.82 -0.59
CA SER A 149 1.63 -18.02 -1.41
C SER A 149 2.75 -17.95 -2.47
N VAL A 150 3.48 -19.05 -2.63
CA VAL A 150 4.54 -19.16 -3.66
C VAL A 150 4.10 -20.08 -4.79
N ALA A 151 3.41 -21.17 -4.45
CA ALA A 151 2.86 -22.15 -5.37
C ALA A 151 1.63 -22.83 -4.76
N ALA A 152 0.94 -23.65 -5.52
CA ALA A 152 -0.17 -24.43 -5.00
C ALA A 152 0.31 -25.33 -3.83
N GLY A 153 -0.28 -25.15 -2.66
CA GLY A 153 0.08 -25.89 -1.45
C GLY A 153 1.43 -25.51 -0.82
N VAL A 154 2.06 -24.41 -1.24
CA VAL A 154 3.31 -23.90 -0.67
C VAL A 154 3.15 -22.45 -0.20
N ARG A 155 3.42 -22.25 1.09
CA ARG A 155 3.42 -20.94 1.73
C ARG A 155 4.85 -20.48 2.03
N ARG A 156 5.06 -19.18 2.10
CA ARG A 156 6.33 -18.53 2.42
C ARG A 156 6.17 -17.62 3.62
N ILE A 157 7.10 -17.73 4.55
CA ILE A 157 7.30 -16.74 5.62
C ILE A 157 8.66 -16.09 5.43
N GLU A 158 8.70 -14.78 5.60
CA GLU A 158 9.93 -13.99 5.73
C GLU A 158 9.98 -13.38 7.12
N ALA A 159 11.15 -13.40 7.75
CA ALA A 159 11.32 -12.90 9.10
C ALA A 159 12.69 -12.24 9.29
N TYR A 160 12.74 -11.35 10.28
CA TYR A 160 13.96 -10.70 10.78
C TYR A 160 14.33 -11.24 12.14
N THR A 161 15.62 -11.15 12.49
CA THR A 161 16.13 -11.49 13.82
C THR A 161 17.01 -10.36 14.39
N GLY A 162 17.13 -10.33 15.72
CA GLY A 162 18.08 -9.49 16.44
C GLY A 162 18.07 -8.03 16.03
N ALA A 163 19.24 -7.48 15.70
CA ALA A 163 19.42 -6.07 15.35
C ALA A 163 18.51 -5.59 14.21
N ARG A 164 18.19 -6.47 13.25
CA ARG A 164 17.28 -6.09 12.15
C ARG A 164 15.85 -5.84 12.64
N VAL A 165 15.42 -6.52 13.70
CA VAL A 165 14.13 -6.23 14.35
C VAL A 165 14.18 -4.91 15.11
N GLU A 166 15.30 -4.59 15.76
CA GLU A 166 15.51 -3.30 16.44
C GLU A 166 15.41 -2.14 15.45
N GLU A 167 16.14 -2.18 14.33
CA GLU A 167 16.06 -1.19 13.26
C GLU A 167 14.63 -1.00 12.72
N MET A 168 13.88 -2.09 12.56
CA MET A 168 12.49 -2.03 12.14
C MET A 168 11.61 -1.34 13.17
N LEU A 169 11.79 -1.63 14.46
CA LEU A 169 11.03 -1.00 15.55
C LEU A 169 11.34 0.49 15.64
N ASP A 170 12.61 0.89 15.49
CA ASP A 170 13.02 2.29 15.45
C ASP A 170 12.34 3.03 14.28
N THR A 171 12.35 2.44 13.09
CA THR A 171 11.65 3.01 11.91
C THR A 171 10.15 3.19 12.14
N ILE A 172 9.49 2.21 12.77
CA ILE A 172 8.06 2.30 13.11
C ILE A 172 7.84 3.40 14.14
N GLN A 173 8.70 3.49 15.16
CA GLN A 173 8.61 4.49 16.21
C GLN A 173 8.79 5.91 15.65
N ASP A 174 9.78 6.10 14.77
CA ASP A 174 10.02 7.39 14.11
C ASP A 174 8.83 7.80 13.24
N THR A 175 8.31 6.88 12.42
CA THR A 175 7.09 7.11 11.62
C THR A 175 5.90 7.51 12.50
N LEU A 176 5.72 6.84 13.63
CA LEU A 176 4.64 7.16 14.56
C LEU A 176 4.84 8.54 15.21
N ASN A 177 6.08 8.90 15.55
CA ASN A 177 6.42 10.21 16.10
C ASN A 177 6.16 11.32 15.07
N ASP A 178 6.57 11.12 13.82
CA ASP A 178 6.32 12.06 12.73
C ASP A 178 4.81 12.27 12.51
N LEU A 179 4.03 11.18 12.49
CA LEU A 179 2.58 11.27 12.39
C LEU A 179 1.97 12.02 13.59
N LYS A 180 2.42 11.74 14.82
CA LYS A 180 1.96 12.48 16.01
C LYS A 180 2.27 13.96 15.94
N ALA A 181 3.46 14.33 15.41
CA ALA A 181 3.84 15.73 15.25
C ALA A 181 2.89 16.51 14.33
N LEU A 182 2.38 15.89 13.26
CA LEU A 182 1.37 16.48 12.38
C LEU A 182 0.05 16.79 13.11
N PHE A 183 -0.24 16.10 14.21
CA PHE A 183 -1.47 16.22 15.00
C PHE A 183 -1.20 16.79 16.42
N ASN A 184 -0.27 17.74 16.54
CA ASN A 184 0.07 18.42 17.79
C ASN A 184 0.47 17.48 18.93
N ASN A 185 1.15 16.38 18.61
CA ASN A 185 1.59 15.34 19.56
C ASN A 185 0.45 14.75 20.41
N THR A 186 -0.75 14.60 19.82
CA THR A 186 -1.88 14.01 20.52
C THR A 186 -1.56 12.58 20.99
N PRO A 187 -1.99 12.19 22.20
CA PRO A 187 -1.81 10.82 22.67
C PRO A 187 -2.65 9.81 21.88
N ASP A 188 -3.81 10.21 21.36
CA ASP A 188 -4.69 9.36 20.55
C ASP A 188 -4.77 9.88 19.11
N LEU A 189 -3.85 9.37 18.29
CA LEU A 189 -3.77 9.70 16.88
C LEU A 189 -5.03 9.24 16.09
N GLY A 190 -5.62 8.10 16.49
CA GLY A 190 -6.80 7.56 15.83
C GLY A 190 -8.03 8.46 15.98
N ILE A 191 -8.23 9.03 17.17
CA ILE A 191 -9.29 10.01 17.42
C ILE A 191 -9.03 11.30 16.64
N ALA A 192 -7.78 11.80 16.67
CA ALA A 192 -7.42 13.02 15.95
C ALA A 192 -7.69 12.90 14.45
N ILE A 193 -7.23 11.82 13.82
CA ILE A 193 -7.45 11.55 12.39
C ILE A 193 -8.95 11.50 12.06
N ARG A 194 -9.76 10.77 12.83
CA ARG A 194 -11.20 10.71 12.62
C ARG A 194 -11.84 12.09 12.67
N LYS A 195 -11.48 12.89 13.68
CA LYS A 195 -11.97 14.26 13.80
C LYS A 195 -11.66 15.10 12.56
N TYR A 196 -10.43 15.05 12.03
CA TYR A 196 -10.06 15.77 10.81
C TYR A 196 -10.80 15.27 9.57
N ILE A 197 -11.08 13.96 9.47
CA ILE A 197 -11.88 13.41 8.38
C ILE A 197 -13.31 13.97 8.43
N ASP A 198 -13.92 13.98 9.61
CA ASP A 198 -15.30 14.47 9.81
C ASP A 198 -15.39 15.99 9.57
N GLU A 199 -14.42 16.77 10.07
CA GLU A 199 -14.32 18.20 9.81
C GLU A 199 -14.17 18.49 8.30
N ASN A 200 -13.32 17.74 7.60
CA ASN A 200 -13.13 17.90 6.16
C ASN A 200 -14.42 17.58 5.37
N ALA A 201 -15.14 16.52 5.77
CA ALA A 201 -16.43 16.19 5.17
C ALA A 201 -17.46 17.30 5.41
N GLY A 202 -17.51 17.86 6.62
CA GLY A 202 -18.35 18.99 6.97
C GLY A 202 -18.04 20.24 6.16
N LEU A 203 -16.75 20.59 6.04
CA LEU A 203 -16.30 21.74 5.26
C LEU A 203 -16.63 21.58 3.76
N LYS A 204 -16.45 20.41 3.18
CA LYS A 204 -16.84 20.13 1.79
C LYS A 204 -18.32 20.38 1.56
N LYS A 205 -19.16 19.88 2.46
CA LYS A 205 -20.61 20.12 2.39
C LYS A 205 -20.95 21.60 2.49
N GLN A 206 -20.34 22.33 3.43
CA GLN A 206 -20.55 23.78 3.55
C GLN A 206 -20.15 24.54 2.29
N VAL A 207 -19.03 24.16 1.66
CA VAL A 207 -18.60 24.75 0.38
C VAL A 207 -19.61 24.45 -0.74
N GLU A 208 -20.12 23.23 -0.82
CA GLU A 208 -21.16 22.87 -1.81
C GLU A 208 -22.44 23.66 -1.60
N ASP A 209 -22.91 23.77 -0.36
CA ASP A 209 -24.12 24.52 -0.03
C ASP A 209 -23.96 26.02 -0.34
N PHE A 210 -22.78 26.58 0.01
CA PHE A 210 -22.46 27.98 -0.31
C PHE A 210 -22.39 28.24 -1.81
N MET A 211 -21.84 27.28 -2.58
CA MET A 211 -21.81 27.38 -4.04
C MET A 211 -23.22 27.35 -4.64
N LYS A 212 -24.11 26.46 -4.13
CA LYS A 212 -25.51 26.41 -4.57
C LYS A 212 -26.26 27.71 -4.26
N GLU A 213 -26.06 28.30 -3.07
CA GLU A 213 -26.64 29.59 -2.74
C GLU A 213 -26.18 30.71 -3.68
N LYS A 214 -24.88 30.75 -3.97
CA LYS A 214 -24.32 31.70 -4.96
C LYS A 214 -24.88 31.49 -6.36
N GLU A 215 -25.00 30.24 -6.82
CA GLU A 215 -25.64 29.93 -8.11
C GLU A 215 -27.08 30.40 -8.16
N ALA A 216 -27.87 30.15 -7.12
CA ALA A 216 -29.26 30.57 -7.02
C ALA A 216 -29.39 32.11 -7.04
N ALA A 217 -28.59 32.80 -6.24
CA ALA A 217 -28.58 34.28 -6.20
C ALA A 217 -28.16 34.89 -7.55
N LEU A 218 -27.15 34.27 -8.22
CA LEU A 218 -26.72 34.72 -9.53
C LEU A 218 -27.81 34.49 -10.60
N LYS A 219 -28.46 33.33 -10.58
CA LYS A 219 -29.57 33.02 -11.47
C LYS A 219 -30.70 34.03 -11.30
N GLU A 220 -31.12 34.35 -10.06
CA GLU A 220 -32.15 35.34 -9.78
C GLU A 220 -31.78 36.74 -10.32
N ARG A 221 -30.50 37.14 -10.16
CA ARG A 221 -30.01 38.40 -10.72
C ARG A 221 -30.03 38.39 -12.26
N LEU A 222 -29.70 37.28 -12.90
CA LEU A 222 -29.74 37.14 -14.35
C LEU A 222 -31.20 37.23 -14.87
N LEU A 223 -32.16 36.60 -14.21
CA LEU A 223 -33.57 36.65 -14.55
C LEU A 223 -34.16 38.08 -14.43
N LYS A 224 -33.69 38.87 -13.46
CA LYS A 224 -34.09 40.27 -13.31
C LYS A 224 -33.50 41.21 -14.40
N ASN A 225 -32.43 40.78 -15.09
CA ASN A 225 -31.73 41.60 -16.05
C ASN A 225 -31.84 41.04 -17.50
N ILE A 226 -32.97 40.41 -17.81
CA ILE A 226 -33.23 39.94 -19.18
C ILE A 226 -33.41 41.14 -20.12
N GLN A 227 -32.69 41.10 -21.24
CA GLN A 227 -32.85 42.07 -22.33
C GLN A 227 -33.67 41.43 -23.45
N GLU A 228 -34.71 42.08 -23.88
CA GLU A 228 -35.48 41.63 -25.05
C GLU A 228 -34.99 42.35 -26.31
N VAL A 229 -34.54 41.55 -27.26
CA VAL A 229 -34.05 42.07 -28.57
C VAL A 229 -34.76 41.30 -29.69
N ASN A 230 -35.60 41.98 -30.44
CA ASN A 230 -36.36 41.38 -31.57
C ASN A 230 -37.17 40.14 -31.15
N GLY A 231 -37.79 40.17 -29.95
CA GLY A 231 -38.55 39.04 -29.42
C GLY A 231 -37.69 37.89 -28.83
N VAL A 232 -36.38 38.06 -28.74
CA VAL A 232 -35.44 37.11 -28.11
C VAL A 232 -35.04 37.61 -26.72
N LYS A 233 -35.15 36.77 -25.72
CA LYS A 233 -34.72 37.02 -24.32
C LYS A 233 -33.22 36.75 -24.20
N VAL A 234 -32.45 37.81 -24.21
CA VAL A 234 -30.97 37.74 -24.13
C VAL A 234 -30.50 37.89 -22.71
N ILE A 235 -29.76 36.92 -22.24
CA ILE A 235 -29.11 36.95 -20.91
C ILE A 235 -27.58 36.88 -21.12
N LYS A 236 -26.87 37.83 -20.53
CA LYS A 236 -25.43 37.96 -20.61
C LYS A 236 -24.79 37.75 -19.23
N LEU A 237 -23.79 36.92 -19.13
CA LEU A 237 -23.00 36.73 -17.95
C LEU A 237 -21.51 36.93 -18.29
N CYS A 238 -20.83 37.77 -17.50
CA CYS A 238 -19.38 37.87 -17.55
C CYS A 238 -18.85 37.83 -16.12
N ALA A 239 -18.23 36.73 -15.73
CA ALA A 239 -17.72 36.53 -14.36
C ALA A 239 -16.65 35.43 -14.33
N PRO A 240 -15.69 35.51 -13.40
CA PRO A 240 -14.69 34.45 -13.19
C PRO A 240 -15.34 33.27 -12.47
N LEU A 241 -16.03 32.43 -13.21
CA LEU A 241 -16.77 31.27 -12.70
C LEU A 241 -16.27 29.99 -13.35
N PRO A 242 -16.19 28.87 -12.60
CA PRO A 242 -15.89 27.55 -13.17
C PRO A 242 -16.91 27.17 -14.26
N ALA A 243 -16.44 26.43 -15.27
CA ALA A 243 -17.27 25.98 -16.38
C ALA A 243 -18.53 25.22 -15.93
N GLU A 244 -18.40 24.40 -14.88
CA GLU A 244 -19.52 23.61 -14.33
C GLU A 244 -20.63 24.51 -13.76
N VAL A 245 -20.26 25.56 -13.05
CA VAL A 245 -21.21 26.54 -12.50
C VAL A 245 -21.98 27.27 -13.61
N VAL A 246 -21.25 27.72 -14.64
CA VAL A 246 -21.88 28.37 -15.79
C VAL A 246 -22.82 27.42 -16.54
N LYS A 247 -22.43 26.18 -16.72
CA LYS A 247 -23.26 25.13 -17.29
C LYS A 247 -24.54 24.91 -16.49
N ASN A 248 -24.42 24.73 -15.15
CA ASN A 248 -25.56 24.52 -14.28
C ASN A 248 -26.56 25.66 -14.37
N ILE A 249 -26.07 26.91 -14.32
CA ILE A 249 -26.92 28.12 -14.46
C ILE A 249 -27.60 28.13 -15.84
N ALA A 250 -26.86 27.86 -16.93
CA ALA A 250 -27.41 27.81 -18.28
C ALA A 250 -28.57 26.82 -18.41
N PHE A 251 -28.42 25.60 -17.87
CA PHE A 251 -29.48 24.60 -17.87
C PHE A 251 -30.68 24.98 -16.99
N GLN A 252 -30.44 25.59 -15.83
CA GLN A 252 -31.51 26.07 -14.96
C GLN A 252 -32.29 27.19 -15.66
N LEU A 253 -31.61 28.16 -16.31
CA LEU A 253 -32.28 29.25 -17.07
C LEU A 253 -33.10 28.68 -18.24
N ARG A 254 -32.60 27.68 -18.95
CA ARG A 254 -33.34 27.01 -20.02
C ARG A 254 -34.59 26.28 -19.50
N GLY A 255 -34.54 25.71 -18.28
CA GLY A 255 -35.71 25.09 -17.64
C GLY A 255 -36.81 26.10 -17.28
N GLU A 256 -36.43 27.33 -16.93
CA GLU A 256 -37.38 28.39 -16.57
C GLU A 256 -37.85 29.19 -17.79
N ILE A 257 -36.97 29.42 -18.75
CA ILE A 257 -37.29 30.17 -19.98
C ILE A 257 -37.25 29.18 -21.14
N THR A 258 -38.37 28.57 -21.42
CA THR A 258 -38.52 27.51 -22.41
C THR A 258 -38.49 28.01 -23.84
N GLU A 259 -38.86 29.30 -24.07
CA GLU A 259 -38.96 29.91 -25.38
C GLU A 259 -38.16 31.21 -25.50
N ASN A 260 -37.54 31.39 -26.66
CA ASN A 260 -36.80 32.58 -27.05
C ASN A 260 -35.60 32.91 -26.15
N LEU A 261 -35.02 31.91 -25.49
CA LEU A 261 -33.85 32.11 -24.62
C LEU A 261 -32.55 32.08 -25.47
N PHE A 262 -31.79 33.16 -25.33
CA PHE A 262 -30.41 33.27 -25.80
C PHE A 262 -29.55 33.64 -24.56
N PHE A 263 -28.84 32.65 -24.00
CA PHE A 263 -27.89 32.88 -22.91
C PHE A 263 -26.46 32.83 -23.46
N VAL A 264 -25.65 33.82 -23.10
CA VAL A 264 -24.22 33.86 -23.43
C VAL A 264 -23.42 34.18 -22.16
N ALA A 265 -22.39 33.42 -21.92
CA ALA A 265 -21.48 33.64 -20.80
C ALA A 265 -20.01 33.66 -21.28
N GLY A 266 -19.29 34.69 -20.80
CA GLY A 266 -17.83 34.71 -20.76
C GLY A 266 -17.38 34.39 -19.33
N SER A 267 -16.55 33.38 -19.15
CA SER A 267 -16.04 33.00 -17.85
C SER A 267 -14.54 32.69 -17.89
N THR A 268 -13.95 32.48 -16.72
CA THR A 268 -12.56 32.09 -16.63
C THR A 268 -12.48 30.89 -15.68
N ASP A 269 -11.98 29.79 -16.18
CA ASP A 269 -11.72 28.58 -15.38
C ASP A 269 -10.22 28.29 -15.36
N ASN A 270 -9.63 28.25 -14.17
CA ASN A 270 -8.19 28.04 -13.99
C ASN A 270 -7.31 28.99 -14.85
N GLY A 271 -7.73 30.24 -14.98
CA GLY A 271 -7.03 31.27 -15.77
C GLY A 271 -7.24 31.17 -17.27
N LYS A 272 -8.06 30.23 -17.77
CA LYS A 272 -8.37 30.09 -19.19
C LYS A 272 -9.72 30.73 -19.49
N PRO A 273 -9.82 31.61 -20.48
CA PRO A 273 -11.08 32.20 -20.91
C PRO A 273 -11.97 31.13 -21.54
N MET A 274 -13.26 31.17 -21.21
CA MET A 274 -14.26 30.24 -21.74
C MET A 274 -15.48 31.03 -22.21
N LEU A 275 -16.09 30.54 -23.29
CA LEU A 275 -17.35 31.05 -23.80
C LEU A 275 -18.39 29.94 -23.76
N THR A 276 -19.58 30.27 -23.27
CA THR A 276 -20.71 29.34 -23.22
C THR A 276 -21.93 29.97 -23.83
N VAL A 277 -22.62 29.24 -24.69
CA VAL A 277 -23.91 29.66 -25.28
C VAL A 277 -24.96 28.59 -25.05
N MET A 278 -26.15 29.03 -24.60
CA MET A 278 -27.33 28.17 -24.48
C MET A 278 -28.51 28.80 -25.21
N LEU A 279 -29.21 27.99 -25.99
CA LEU A 279 -30.41 28.38 -26.77
C LEU A 279 -31.60 27.55 -26.38
N SER A 280 -32.80 28.14 -26.43
CA SER A 280 -34.09 27.42 -26.38
C SER A 280 -34.33 26.65 -27.68
N ASP A 281 -35.20 25.63 -27.63
CA ASP A 281 -35.44 24.72 -28.76
C ASP A 281 -36.05 25.44 -29.96
N ASN A 282 -36.95 26.43 -29.73
CA ASN A 282 -37.52 27.19 -30.80
C ASN A 282 -36.49 28.06 -31.54
N LEU A 283 -35.49 28.61 -30.86
CA LEU A 283 -34.38 29.34 -31.55
C LEU A 283 -33.48 28.38 -32.33
N VAL A 284 -33.27 27.17 -31.85
CA VAL A 284 -32.54 26.14 -32.60
C VAL A 284 -33.31 25.77 -33.89
N ALA A 285 -34.63 25.68 -33.80
CA ALA A 285 -35.49 25.39 -34.94
C ALA A 285 -35.46 26.49 -36.03
N THR A 286 -35.15 27.76 -35.70
CA THR A 286 -34.89 28.83 -36.69
C THR A 286 -33.55 28.70 -37.42
N GLY A 287 -32.72 27.72 -37.10
CA GLY A 287 -31.41 27.47 -37.70
C GLY A 287 -30.22 27.97 -36.90
N LEU A 288 -30.44 28.61 -35.74
CA LEU A 288 -29.35 28.99 -34.84
C LEU A 288 -28.72 27.76 -34.19
N LYS A 289 -27.40 27.73 -34.09
CA LYS A 289 -26.63 26.65 -33.47
C LYS A 289 -25.60 27.22 -32.52
N ALA A 290 -25.71 26.88 -31.23
CA ALA A 290 -24.79 27.35 -30.19
C ALA A 290 -23.33 27.04 -30.52
N GLY A 291 -23.04 25.83 -31.02
CA GLY A 291 -21.68 25.44 -31.43
C GLY A 291 -21.07 26.35 -32.53
N ASN A 292 -21.88 26.82 -33.47
CA ASN A 292 -21.39 27.75 -34.53
C ASN A 292 -21.11 29.14 -33.92
N LEU A 293 -21.98 29.63 -33.03
CA LEU A 293 -21.82 30.91 -32.37
C LEU A 293 -20.56 30.94 -31.48
N VAL A 294 -20.36 29.90 -30.71
CA VAL A 294 -19.14 29.77 -29.90
C VAL A 294 -17.89 29.65 -30.77
N LYS A 295 -17.95 28.91 -31.89
CA LYS A 295 -16.82 28.76 -32.81
C LYS A 295 -16.40 30.10 -33.45
N GLU A 296 -17.35 30.96 -33.77
CA GLU A 296 -17.06 32.28 -34.28
C GLU A 296 -16.50 33.21 -33.20
N ALA A 297 -17.15 33.26 -32.03
CA ALA A 297 -16.71 34.10 -30.93
C ALA A 297 -15.34 33.68 -30.37
N ALA A 298 -15.06 32.37 -30.33
CA ALA A 298 -13.80 31.84 -29.86
C ALA A 298 -12.57 32.27 -30.70
N LYS A 299 -12.75 32.62 -31.96
CA LYS A 299 -11.67 33.19 -32.76
C LYS A 299 -11.10 34.49 -32.20
N LEU A 300 -11.94 35.30 -31.52
CA LEU A 300 -11.52 36.56 -30.91
C LEU A 300 -10.62 36.35 -29.66
N ILE A 301 -10.69 35.20 -29.05
CA ILE A 301 -9.88 34.82 -27.89
C ILE A 301 -8.83 33.75 -28.23
N GLN A 302 -8.53 33.58 -29.54
CA GLN A 302 -7.57 32.58 -30.06
C GLN A 302 -7.87 31.13 -29.57
N GLY A 303 -9.16 30.85 -29.36
CA GLY A 303 -9.66 29.55 -28.88
C GLY A 303 -10.32 28.76 -30.00
N GLY A 304 -10.62 27.50 -29.70
CA GLY A 304 -11.48 26.62 -30.45
C GLY A 304 -12.78 26.36 -29.71
N GLY A 305 -13.85 26.08 -30.44
CA GLY A 305 -15.14 25.78 -29.82
C GLY A 305 -15.99 24.87 -30.69
N GLY A 306 -16.97 24.24 -30.06
CA GLY A 306 -17.95 23.38 -30.66
C GLY A 306 -18.89 22.85 -29.58
N GLY A 307 -19.99 22.26 -29.99
CA GLY A 307 -20.97 21.73 -29.05
C GLY A 307 -22.24 21.26 -29.75
N GLN A 308 -23.25 21.03 -28.98
CA GLN A 308 -24.57 20.64 -29.45
C GLN A 308 -25.31 21.88 -30.05
N PRO A 309 -26.37 21.67 -30.84
CA PRO A 309 -27.13 22.80 -31.41
C PRO A 309 -27.66 23.79 -30.36
N PHE A 310 -28.02 23.33 -29.20
CA PHE A 310 -28.62 24.16 -28.14
C PHE A 310 -27.62 24.59 -27.05
N PHE A 311 -26.43 23.94 -26.95
CA PHE A 311 -25.44 24.22 -25.91
C PHE A 311 -24.01 23.99 -26.41
N ALA A 312 -23.17 24.97 -26.21
CA ALA A 312 -21.74 24.88 -26.49
C ALA A 312 -20.91 25.71 -25.52
#